data_6a5c2b11921996f8c258a30e7c6836a2
#
_entry.id   6a5c2b11921996f8c258a30e7c6836a2
#
_cell.length_a   1.000
_cell.length_b   1.000
_cell.length_c   1.000
_cell.angle_alpha   90.00
_cell.angle_beta   90.00
_cell.angle_gamma   90.00
#
_symmetry.space_group_name_H-M   'P 1'
#
loop_
_entity.id
_entity.type
_entity.pdbx_description
1 polymer ?
#
loop_
_entity_poly.entity_id
_entity_poly.type
_entity_poly.pdbx_seq_one_letter_code
_entity_poly.pdbx_strand_id
1 'polypeptide(L)'
;MKKKALITGITGQDGSYLAEFLLAKGYQVHGIKRRASQFNTQRIDHIYQDPHVDNADLILHYGDMTDSSNLTRILQEVQPDEVYNLAAQSHVAVSFESPEYTADVDALGTLRLLEGIRFLGLQKSCRFYQASTSELYGLVREIPQ
;
A
#
# COMPACT_ATOMS: atom_id res chain seq x y z
N MET A 1 4.12 22.31 -4.24
CA MET A 1 4.68 21.02 -3.77
C MET A 1 3.98 19.91 -4.54
N LYS A 2 4.68 18.82 -4.90
CA LYS A 2 4.06 17.64 -5.49
C LYS A 2 3.15 16.95 -4.46
N LYS A 3 2.01 16.41 -4.90
CA LYS A 3 1.20 15.55 -4.05
C LYS A 3 1.95 14.26 -3.75
N LYS A 4 1.82 13.77 -2.53
CA LYS A 4 2.44 12.53 -2.06
C LYS A 4 1.42 11.42 -1.93
N ALA A 5 1.68 10.31 -2.60
CA ALA A 5 0.90 9.09 -2.49
C ALA A 5 1.70 7.98 -1.80
N LEU A 6 1.11 7.32 -0.81
CA LEU A 6 1.66 6.13 -0.18
C LEU A 6 0.89 4.90 -0.65
N ILE A 7 1.60 3.93 -1.25
CA ILE A 7 1.01 2.70 -1.79
C ILE A 7 1.54 1.51 -0.99
N THR A 8 0.67 0.78 -0.31
CA THR A 8 1.01 -0.56 0.18
C THR A 8 0.80 -1.59 -0.91
N GLY A 9 1.59 -2.65 -0.92
CA GLY A 9 1.50 -3.65 -2.00
C GLY A 9 1.96 -3.15 -3.37
N ILE A 10 2.87 -2.17 -3.42
CA ILE A 10 3.37 -1.55 -4.65
C ILE A 10 4.02 -2.56 -5.62
N THR A 11 4.53 -3.67 -5.11
CA THR A 11 5.15 -4.74 -5.92
C THR A 11 4.13 -5.70 -6.54
N GLY A 12 2.85 -5.57 -6.19
CA GLY A 12 1.75 -6.29 -6.82
C GLY A 12 1.38 -5.73 -8.20
N GLN A 13 0.45 -6.40 -8.89
CA GLN A 13 0.00 -5.97 -10.21
C GLN A 13 -0.64 -4.59 -10.15
N ASP A 14 -1.68 -4.41 -9.35
CA ASP A 14 -2.41 -3.14 -9.25
C ASP A 14 -1.54 -2.02 -8.68
N GLY A 15 -0.70 -2.37 -7.68
CA GLY A 15 0.23 -1.42 -7.06
C GLY A 15 1.26 -0.87 -8.04
N SER A 16 1.79 -1.70 -8.93
CA SER A 16 2.77 -1.28 -9.94
C SER A 16 2.14 -0.37 -10.99
N TYR A 17 0.98 -0.72 -11.53
CA TYR A 17 0.24 0.13 -12.49
C TYR A 17 -0.19 1.46 -11.87
N LEU A 18 -0.64 1.44 -10.61
CA LEU A 18 -1.01 2.67 -9.91
C LEU A 18 0.22 3.58 -9.70
N ALA A 19 1.38 3.00 -9.37
CA ALA A 19 2.61 3.76 -9.22
C ALA A 19 2.99 4.47 -10.53
N GLU A 20 3.00 3.76 -11.67
CA GLU A 20 3.25 4.36 -12.99
C GLU A 20 2.28 5.50 -13.31
N PHE A 21 0.98 5.25 -13.07
CA PHE A 21 -0.06 6.23 -13.33
C PHE A 21 0.10 7.51 -12.49
N LEU A 22 0.41 7.37 -11.21
CA LEU A 22 0.60 8.52 -10.33
C LEU A 22 1.90 9.28 -10.63
N LEU A 23 2.98 8.58 -10.97
CA LEU A 23 4.23 9.20 -11.44
C LEU A 23 3.98 10.01 -12.71
N ALA A 24 3.25 9.46 -13.69
CA ALA A 24 2.87 10.17 -14.90
C ALA A 24 2.01 11.43 -14.63
N LYS A 25 1.26 11.44 -13.52
CA LYS A 25 0.49 12.61 -13.04
C LYS A 25 1.33 13.62 -12.22
N GLY A 26 2.61 13.37 -12.04
CA GLY A 26 3.52 14.27 -11.31
C GLY A 26 3.44 14.14 -9.79
N TYR A 27 2.93 13.03 -9.26
CA TYR A 27 3.00 12.73 -7.83
C TYR A 27 4.42 12.32 -7.43
N GLN A 28 4.73 12.53 -6.16
CA GLN A 28 5.79 11.78 -5.49
C GLN A 28 5.16 10.51 -4.90
N VAL A 29 5.62 9.36 -5.36
CA VAL A 29 5.08 8.05 -4.98
C VAL A 29 5.99 7.39 -3.96
N HIS A 30 5.43 7.06 -2.82
CA HIS A 30 6.07 6.27 -1.77
C HIS A 30 5.46 4.88 -1.77
N GLY A 31 6.28 3.84 -1.91
CA GLY A 31 5.82 2.46 -1.95
C GLY A 31 6.29 1.65 -0.76
N ILE A 32 5.40 0.91 -0.11
CA ILE A 32 5.77 -0.06 0.92
C ILE A 32 5.99 -1.42 0.26
N LYS A 33 7.19 -1.97 0.43
CA LYS A 33 7.57 -3.33 0.01
C LYS A 33 8.00 -4.16 1.21
N ARG A 34 7.60 -5.44 1.22
CA ARG A 34 8.07 -6.37 2.26
C ARG A 34 9.51 -6.78 2.01
N ARG A 35 10.24 -7.01 3.08
CA ARG A 35 11.53 -7.68 2.99
C ARG A 35 11.30 -9.17 2.68
N ALA A 36 11.85 -9.63 1.58
CA ALA A 36 11.77 -11.02 1.14
C ALA A 36 13.17 -11.54 0.82
N SER A 37 13.37 -12.84 0.94
CA SER A 37 14.63 -13.52 0.56
C SER A 37 14.80 -13.61 -0.96
N GLN A 38 13.72 -13.46 -1.72
CA GLN A 38 13.73 -13.42 -3.19
C GLN A 38 13.40 -12.01 -3.67
N PHE A 39 13.88 -11.67 -4.88
CA PHE A 39 13.51 -10.41 -5.52
C PHE A 39 12.02 -10.39 -5.84
N ASN A 40 11.32 -9.39 -5.32
CA ASN A 40 9.88 -9.21 -5.52
C ASN A 40 9.53 -7.86 -6.16
N THR A 41 10.51 -7.18 -6.75
CA THR A 41 10.37 -5.82 -7.32
C THR A 41 10.26 -5.78 -8.83
N GLN A 42 10.29 -6.92 -9.52
CA GLN A 42 10.35 -7.02 -10.98
C GLN A 42 9.33 -6.14 -11.73
N ARG A 43 8.11 -5.96 -11.14
CA ARG A 43 7.06 -5.12 -11.75
C ARG A 43 7.33 -3.62 -11.67
N ILE A 44 8.24 -3.21 -10.80
CA ILE A 44 8.58 -1.79 -10.58
C ILE A 44 10.04 -1.46 -10.87
N ASP A 45 10.85 -2.44 -11.30
CA ASP A 45 12.28 -2.22 -11.57
C ASP A 45 12.51 -1.18 -12.67
N HIS A 46 11.63 -1.13 -13.68
CA HIS A 46 11.72 -0.18 -14.80
C HIS A 46 11.41 1.28 -14.42
N ILE A 47 10.72 1.50 -13.29
CA ILE A 47 10.45 2.83 -12.74
C ILE A 47 11.30 3.15 -11.50
N TYR A 48 12.18 2.22 -11.11
CA TYR A 48 13.04 2.39 -9.94
C TYR A 48 13.94 3.60 -10.08
N GLN A 49 14.07 4.35 -9.00
CA GLN A 49 14.98 5.48 -8.88
C GLN A 49 15.91 5.24 -7.69
N ASP A 50 17.18 5.60 -7.85
CA ASP A 50 18.13 5.50 -6.75
C ASP A 50 17.72 6.45 -5.62
N PRO A 51 17.55 5.96 -4.39
CA PRO A 51 17.13 6.79 -3.25
C PRO A 51 18.16 7.88 -2.88
N HIS A 52 19.38 7.83 -3.42
CA HIS A 52 20.41 8.84 -3.21
C HIS A 52 20.36 10.00 -4.24
N VAL A 53 19.47 9.87 -5.23
CA VAL A 53 19.23 10.96 -6.19
C VAL A 53 18.31 11.99 -5.56
N ASP A 54 18.75 13.24 -5.56
CA ASP A 54 17.93 14.36 -5.10
C ASP A 54 16.63 14.46 -5.92
N ASN A 55 15.50 14.63 -5.22
CA ASN A 55 14.17 14.75 -5.81
C ASN A 55 13.64 13.49 -6.54
N ALA A 56 14.00 12.30 -6.09
CA ALA A 56 13.38 11.07 -6.57
C ALA A 56 11.84 11.13 -6.44
N ASP A 57 11.13 10.77 -7.51
CA ASP A 57 9.67 10.74 -7.54
C ASP A 57 9.10 9.39 -7.08
N LEU A 58 9.92 8.32 -7.10
CA LEU A 58 9.58 7.02 -6.53
C LEU A 58 10.53 6.70 -5.38
N ILE A 59 9.98 6.52 -4.19
CA ILE A 59 10.72 6.20 -2.97
C ILE A 59 10.14 4.91 -2.36
N LEU A 60 10.99 3.92 -2.14
CA LEU A 60 10.58 2.63 -1.60
C LEU A 60 10.97 2.49 -0.13
N HIS A 61 10.01 2.10 0.70
CA HIS A 61 10.17 1.83 2.12
C HIS A 61 10.05 0.33 2.39
N TYR A 62 10.88 -0.20 3.28
CA TYR A 62 10.66 -1.52 3.82
C TYR A 62 9.62 -1.44 4.94
N GLY A 63 8.56 -2.24 4.82
CA GLY A 63 7.49 -2.31 5.81
C GLY A 63 6.64 -3.55 5.64
N ASP A 64 5.92 -3.89 6.71
CA ASP A 64 4.98 -5.02 6.73
C ASP A 64 3.68 -4.56 7.38
N MET A 65 2.54 -5.06 6.89
CA MET A 65 1.22 -4.74 7.45
C MET A 65 1.04 -5.25 8.88
N THR A 66 1.90 -6.17 9.31
CA THR A 66 1.92 -6.70 10.68
C THR A 66 2.72 -5.85 11.67
N ASP A 67 3.47 -4.84 11.19
CA ASP A 67 4.32 -3.97 12.03
C ASP A 67 3.75 -2.55 12.16
N SER A 68 2.97 -2.34 13.22
CA SER A 68 2.32 -1.05 13.49
C SER A 68 3.31 0.11 13.72
N SER A 69 4.44 -0.16 14.35
CA SER A 69 5.44 0.86 14.66
C SER A 69 6.14 1.35 13.39
N ASN A 70 6.49 0.43 12.51
CA ASN A 70 7.09 0.73 11.22
C ASN A 70 6.12 1.49 10.31
N LEU A 71 4.85 1.06 10.21
CA LEU A 71 3.83 1.75 9.42
C LEU A 71 3.59 3.17 9.92
N THR A 72 3.51 3.37 11.24
CA THR A 72 3.35 4.72 11.83
C THR A 72 4.55 5.59 11.52
N ARG A 73 5.78 5.07 11.62
CA ARG A 73 7.01 5.79 11.26
C ARG A 73 7.01 6.22 9.79
N ILE A 74 6.63 5.32 8.88
CA ILE A 74 6.54 5.64 7.44
C ILE A 74 5.49 6.74 7.19
N LEU A 75 4.30 6.63 7.79
CA LEU A 75 3.26 7.66 7.68
C LEU A 75 3.75 9.02 8.21
N GLN A 76 4.48 9.03 9.33
CA GLN A 76 5.05 10.24 9.91
C GLN A 76 6.13 10.87 9.01
N GLU A 77 6.98 10.07 8.41
CA GLU A 77 8.05 10.52 7.52
C GLU A 77 7.49 11.07 6.20
N VAL A 78 6.55 10.33 5.60
CA VAL A 78 5.99 10.66 4.29
C VAL A 78 4.99 11.81 4.38
N GLN A 79 4.13 11.85 5.41
CA GLN A 79 3.00 12.78 5.51
C GLN A 79 2.18 12.78 4.21
N PRO A 80 1.55 11.63 3.83
CA PRO A 80 0.91 11.47 2.53
C PRO A 80 -0.37 12.28 2.41
N ASP A 81 -0.63 12.82 1.21
CA ASP A 81 -1.93 13.37 0.83
C ASP A 81 -2.96 12.25 0.54
N GLU A 82 -2.46 11.11 0.07
CA GLU A 82 -3.29 9.96 -0.31
C GLU A 82 -2.60 8.65 0.09
N VAL A 83 -3.35 7.72 0.69
CA VAL A 83 -2.91 6.36 1.00
C VAL A 83 -3.76 5.37 0.20
N TYR A 84 -3.09 4.49 -0.52
CA TYR A 84 -3.71 3.41 -1.29
C TYR A 84 -3.32 2.06 -0.66
N ASN A 85 -4.25 1.44 0.06
CA ASN A 85 -4.02 0.15 0.68
C ASN A 85 -4.40 -0.98 -0.25
N LEU A 86 -3.37 -1.54 -0.92
CA LEU A 86 -3.48 -2.65 -1.87
C LEU A 86 -2.78 -3.91 -1.36
N ALA A 87 -2.09 -3.82 -0.22
CA ALA A 87 -1.43 -4.97 0.37
C ALA A 87 -2.45 -5.90 1.00
N ALA A 88 -2.34 -7.18 0.68
CA ALA A 88 -3.17 -8.23 1.25
C ALA A 88 -2.47 -9.60 1.18
N GLN A 89 -2.92 -10.52 2.02
CA GLN A 89 -2.78 -11.95 1.78
C GLN A 89 -3.99 -12.38 0.94
N SER A 90 -3.86 -12.38 -0.40
CA SER A 90 -4.98 -12.56 -1.33
C SER A 90 -5.14 -13.98 -1.88
N HIS A 91 -4.29 -14.93 -1.47
CA HIS A 91 -4.39 -16.31 -1.95
C HIS A 91 -5.41 -17.09 -1.12
N VAL A 92 -6.53 -17.49 -1.76
CA VAL A 92 -7.67 -18.12 -1.09
C VAL A 92 -7.28 -19.38 -0.30
N ALA A 93 -6.53 -20.31 -0.89
CA ALA A 93 -6.13 -21.54 -0.18
C ALA A 93 -5.29 -21.21 1.08
N VAL A 94 -4.35 -20.28 0.97
CA VAL A 94 -3.50 -19.87 2.10
C VAL A 94 -4.33 -19.23 3.22
N SER A 95 -5.45 -18.57 2.92
CA SER A 95 -6.30 -18.00 3.96
C SER A 95 -6.93 -19.06 4.90
N PHE A 96 -7.16 -20.26 4.39
CA PHE A 96 -7.62 -21.39 5.21
C PHE A 96 -6.48 -22.10 5.95
N GLU A 97 -5.28 -22.13 5.37
CA GLU A 97 -4.10 -22.75 5.99
C GLU A 97 -3.47 -21.85 7.05
N SER A 98 -3.52 -20.54 6.87
CA SER A 98 -2.92 -19.52 7.74
C SER A 98 -3.92 -18.39 8.07
N PRO A 99 -5.04 -18.70 8.76
CA PRO A 99 -6.12 -17.73 9.00
C PRO A 99 -5.70 -16.57 9.90
N GLU A 100 -4.86 -16.82 10.90
CA GLU A 100 -4.35 -15.75 11.79
C GLU A 100 -3.49 -14.74 11.03
N TYR A 101 -2.56 -15.22 10.20
CA TYR A 101 -1.74 -14.35 9.37
C TYR A 101 -2.59 -13.54 8.37
N THR A 102 -3.59 -14.17 7.77
CA THR A 102 -4.52 -13.51 6.85
C THR A 102 -5.29 -12.40 7.56
N ALA A 103 -5.86 -12.69 8.74
CA ALA A 103 -6.56 -11.69 9.54
C ALA A 103 -5.63 -10.56 10.02
N ASP A 104 -4.40 -10.88 10.39
CA ASP A 104 -3.42 -9.91 10.86
C ASP A 104 -2.99 -8.95 9.75
N VAL A 105 -2.75 -9.45 8.53
CA VAL A 105 -2.38 -8.62 7.37
C VAL A 105 -3.57 -7.82 6.86
N ASP A 106 -4.71 -8.45 6.63
CA ASP A 106 -5.82 -7.86 5.87
C ASP A 106 -6.71 -6.98 6.75
N ALA A 107 -7.07 -7.46 7.94
CA ALA A 107 -7.93 -6.73 8.86
C ALA A 107 -7.12 -5.81 9.79
N LEU A 108 -6.22 -6.38 10.59
CA LEU A 108 -5.44 -5.57 11.54
C LEU A 108 -4.44 -4.66 10.85
N GLY A 109 -3.88 -5.07 9.71
CA GLY A 109 -3.01 -4.22 8.90
C GLY A 109 -3.72 -2.96 8.42
N THR A 110 -4.95 -3.08 7.94
CA THR A 110 -5.80 -1.93 7.58
C THR A 110 -6.07 -1.04 8.80
N LEU A 111 -6.41 -1.64 9.95
CA LEU A 111 -6.61 -0.91 11.20
C LEU A 111 -5.34 -0.14 11.63
N ARG A 112 -4.15 -0.74 11.50
CA ARG A 112 -2.87 -0.08 11.83
C ARG A 112 -2.64 1.18 11.01
N LEU A 113 -2.95 1.15 9.71
CA LEU A 113 -2.85 2.34 8.85
C LEU A 113 -3.84 3.42 9.27
N LEU A 114 -5.10 3.07 9.50
CA LEU A 114 -6.13 4.01 9.92
C LEU A 114 -5.80 4.63 11.28
N GLU A 115 -5.35 3.84 12.25
CA GLU A 115 -4.91 4.33 13.55
C GLU A 115 -3.65 5.19 13.44
N GLY A 116 -2.69 4.83 12.56
CA GLY A 116 -1.53 5.67 12.27
C GLY A 116 -1.93 7.04 11.73
N ILE A 117 -2.84 7.09 10.76
CA ILE A 117 -3.40 8.33 10.21
C ILE A 117 -4.09 9.15 11.30
N ARG A 118 -4.89 8.50 12.16
CA ARG A 118 -5.59 9.14 13.27
C ARG A 118 -4.61 9.67 14.32
N PHE A 119 -3.65 8.86 14.72
CA PHE A 119 -2.64 9.22 15.73
C PHE A 119 -1.78 10.43 15.30
N LEU A 120 -1.45 10.49 14.01
CA LEU A 120 -0.66 11.57 13.44
C LEU A 120 -1.48 12.83 13.08
N GLY A 121 -2.79 12.83 13.31
CA GLY A 121 -3.66 13.95 13.03
C GLY A 121 -3.91 14.22 11.55
N LEU A 122 -3.71 13.21 10.69
CA LEU A 122 -3.79 13.33 9.22
C LEU A 122 -5.21 13.17 8.64
N GLN A 123 -6.24 12.95 9.47
CA GLN A 123 -7.59 12.60 9.00
C GLN A 123 -8.23 13.66 8.08
N LYS A 124 -7.82 14.92 8.20
CA LYS A 124 -8.35 16.01 7.38
C LYS A 124 -7.55 16.30 6.12
N SER A 125 -6.28 15.86 6.09
CA SER A 125 -5.35 16.13 4.99
C SER A 125 -5.09 14.91 4.11
N CYS A 126 -5.21 13.70 4.65
CA CYS A 126 -4.92 12.45 3.96
C CYS A 126 -6.21 11.73 3.55
N ARG A 127 -6.32 11.36 2.29
CA ARG A 127 -7.39 10.50 1.77
C ARG A 127 -6.93 9.05 1.82
N PHE A 128 -7.80 8.17 2.30
CA PHE A 128 -7.52 6.74 2.39
C PHE A 128 -8.40 5.95 1.42
N TYR A 129 -7.75 5.15 0.57
CA TYR A 129 -8.42 4.20 -0.32
C TYR A 129 -8.12 2.78 0.13
N GLN A 130 -9.17 1.98 0.32
CA GLN A 130 -9.10 0.54 0.57
C GLN A 130 -9.55 -0.20 -0.66
N ALA A 131 -8.68 -1.02 -1.27
CA ALA A 131 -9.06 -1.85 -2.40
C ALA A 131 -10.15 -2.86 -2.02
N SER A 132 -10.04 -3.40 -0.80
CA SER A 132 -10.98 -4.38 -0.26
C SER A 132 -11.02 -5.69 -1.07
N THR A 133 -12.12 -6.39 -1.07
CA THR A 133 -12.24 -7.71 -1.69
C THR A 133 -13.26 -7.73 -2.82
N SER A 134 -12.97 -8.48 -3.88
CA SER A 134 -13.93 -8.78 -4.95
C SER A 134 -15.17 -9.57 -4.46
N GLU A 135 -15.03 -10.23 -3.30
CA GLU A 135 -16.09 -11.08 -2.73
C GLU A 135 -17.15 -10.31 -1.93
N LEU A 136 -17.05 -8.97 -1.83
CA LEU A 136 -18.00 -8.14 -1.07
C LEU A 136 -19.45 -8.32 -1.51
N TYR A 137 -19.67 -8.55 -2.80
CA TYR A 137 -21.02 -8.67 -3.37
C TYR A 137 -21.53 -10.12 -3.44
N GLY A 138 -20.67 -11.11 -3.20
CA GLY A 138 -21.03 -12.53 -3.31
C GLY A 138 -21.51 -12.89 -4.73
N LEU A 139 -22.65 -13.58 -4.83
CA LEU A 139 -23.28 -13.86 -6.12
C LEU A 139 -23.86 -12.58 -6.71
N VAL A 140 -23.41 -12.22 -7.92
CA VAL A 140 -23.87 -11.07 -8.66
C VAL A 140 -25.37 -11.15 -8.95
N ARG A 141 -26.14 -10.15 -8.52
CA ARG A 141 -27.59 -10.07 -8.75
C ARG A 141 -27.97 -9.11 -9.87
N GLU A 142 -27.13 -8.11 -10.11
CA GLU A 142 -27.34 -7.04 -11.10
C GLU A 142 -26.02 -6.74 -11.83
N ILE A 143 -26.12 -6.33 -13.11
CA ILE A 143 -24.99 -5.88 -13.91
C ILE A 143 -25.37 -4.51 -14.49
N PRO A 144 -24.63 -3.42 -14.17
CA PRO A 144 -23.47 -3.38 -13.26
C PRO A 144 -23.87 -3.57 -11.78
N GLN A 145 -22.91 -4.01 -11.01
CA GLN A 145 -23.06 -4.16 -9.54
C GLN A 145 -23.14 -2.80 -8.85
#